data_023b47e9b4b933924043bb83c6073ddc
#
_entry.id   023b47e9b4b933924043bb83c6073ddc
#
_cell.length_a   1.000
_cell.length_b   1.000
_cell.length_c   1.000
_cell.angle_alpha   90.00
_cell.angle_beta   90.00
_cell.angle_gamma   90.00
#
_symmetry.space_group_name_H-M   'P 1'
#
loop_
_entity.id
_entity.type
_entity.pdbx_description
1 polymer ?
#
loop_
_entity_poly.entity_id
_entity_poly.type
_entity_poly.pdbx_seq_one_letter_code
_entity_poly.pdbx_strand_id
1 'polypeptide(L)'
;MIYITGDTHADFSRFKNPMLRKLKKQDALIICGDFGFIWDGSPKEQKLLKKIGKLPYNVLFVEGTHENYDLLEQYEITEWCGGKTRLISGRLRQLMRGQLYEIAEKTVFAFGGGQTDDIYELTEGSNWWQREIPSDEELAEGMENLERAGNSVDFIVTYEPPSRMQEFLTGGGEPNHINTYLNEIYDKTDFKGWFFGKLHLNKLIPPKYHAVYDGIIAADTTKIKKKKPTKSTESKEEN
;
A
#
# COMPACT_ATOMS: atom_id res chain seq x y z
N MET A 1 -10.14 -6.93 -9.93
CA MET A 1 -9.88 -5.47 -9.75
C MET A 1 -9.04 -5.25 -8.50
N ILE A 2 -8.15 -4.24 -8.55
CA ILE A 2 -7.36 -3.84 -7.39
C ILE A 2 -7.76 -2.42 -6.99
N TYR A 3 -8.07 -2.21 -5.71
CA TYR A 3 -8.23 -0.90 -5.11
C TYR A 3 -7.10 -0.65 -4.13
N ILE A 4 -6.71 0.62 -4.00
CA ILE A 4 -5.60 1.06 -3.15
C ILE A 4 -6.12 2.13 -2.20
N THR A 5 -5.62 2.11 -0.96
CA THR A 5 -5.77 3.17 0.05
C THR A 5 -4.48 3.27 0.86
N GLY A 6 -4.30 4.34 1.61
CA GLY A 6 -3.16 4.52 2.52
C GLY A 6 -3.54 4.24 3.98
N ASP A 7 -2.65 4.52 4.82
CA ASP A 7 -2.60 4.59 6.28
C ASP A 7 -3.97 4.47 6.96
N THR A 8 -4.36 3.25 7.36
CA THR A 8 -5.68 3.02 7.95
C THR A 8 -5.74 3.32 9.45
N HIS A 9 -4.59 3.26 10.16
CA HIS A 9 -4.51 3.51 11.60
C HIS A 9 -5.65 2.89 12.40
N ALA A 10 -5.97 1.61 12.11
CA ALA A 10 -7.06 0.88 12.73
C ALA A 10 -8.49 1.46 12.49
N ASP A 11 -8.66 2.37 11.53
CA ASP A 11 -10.00 2.87 11.17
C ASP A 11 -10.79 1.86 10.35
N PHE A 12 -11.64 1.08 11.04
CA PHE A 12 -12.50 0.08 10.40
C PHE A 12 -13.53 0.69 9.43
N SER A 13 -13.81 1.98 9.50
CA SER A 13 -14.78 2.64 8.62
C SER A 13 -14.34 2.59 7.15
N ARG A 14 -13.04 2.48 6.89
CA ARG A 14 -12.44 2.34 5.57
C ARG A 14 -13.04 1.18 4.77
N PHE A 15 -13.28 0.05 5.42
CA PHE A 15 -13.87 -1.14 4.78
C PHE A 15 -15.36 -1.02 4.49
N LYS A 16 -16.04 0.03 4.99
CA LYS A 16 -17.45 0.32 4.71
C LYS A 16 -17.66 1.18 3.47
N ASN A 17 -16.59 1.63 2.82
CA ASN A 17 -16.68 2.50 1.65
C ASN A 17 -17.53 1.83 0.54
N PRO A 18 -18.49 2.55 -0.05
CA PRO A 18 -19.38 2.02 -1.09
C PRO A 18 -18.63 1.46 -2.31
N MET A 19 -17.44 1.99 -2.64
CA MET A 19 -16.62 1.51 -3.76
C MET A 19 -16.22 0.03 -3.60
N LEU A 20 -16.05 -0.44 -2.37
CA LEU A 20 -15.62 -1.80 -2.06
C LEU A 20 -16.75 -2.83 -2.15
N ARG A 21 -18.03 -2.40 -2.18
CA ARG A 21 -19.20 -3.32 -2.18
C ARG A 21 -19.27 -4.22 -3.40
N LYS A 22 -18.65 -3.83 -4.50
CA LYS A 22 -18.64 -4.61 -5.76
C LYS A 22 -17.48 -5.61 -5.84
N LEU A 23 -16.53 -5.54 -4.91
CA LEU A 23 -15.38 -6.43 -4.89
C LEU A 23 -15.78 -7.87 -4.56
N LYS A 24 -15.12 -8.82 -5.22
CA LYS A 24 -15.34 -10.26 -5.12
C LYS A 24 -14.07 -10.96 -4.65
N LYS A 25 -14.14 -12.27 -4.48
CA LYS A 25 -13.07 -13.11 -3.94
C LYS A 25 -11.72 -12.96 -4.68
N GLN A 26 -11.74 -12.70 -5.99
CA GLN A 26 -10.53 -12.50 -6.80
C GLN A 26 -10.01 -11.07 -6.78
N ASP A 27 -10.78 -10.13 -6.23
CA ASP A 27 -10.40 -8.72 -6.14
C ASP A 27 -9.65 -8.43 -4.85
N ALA A 28 -8.96 -7.29 -4.79
CA ALA A 28 -8.19 -6.88 -3.62
C ALA A 28 -8.36 -5.40 -3.28
N LEU A 29 -8.29 -5.11 -1.97
CA LEU A 29 -7.95 -3.81 -1.43
C LEU A 29 -6.53 -3.92 -0.87
N ILE A 30 -5.61 -3.06 -1.32
CA ILE A 30 -4.24 -2.99 -0.82
C ILE A 30 -4.08 -1.69 -0.03
N ILE A 31 -3.49 -1.79 1.16
CA ILE A 31 -3.23 -0.69 2.08
C ILE A 31 -1.74 -0.40 2.09
N CYS A 32 -1.37 0.85 1.79
CA CYS A 32 0.02 1.28 1.63
C CYS A 32 0.63 1.72 2.97
N GLY A 33 0.76 0.79 3.92
CA GLY A 33 1.37 1.03 5.23
C GLY A 33 0.40 1.46 6.33
N ASP A 34 0.90 1.53 7.54
CA ASP A 34 0.20 1.93 8.76
C ASP A 34 -1.19 1.30 8.86
N PHE A 35 -1.22 -0.03 8.73
CA PHE A 35 -2.45 -0.80 8.86
C PHE A 35 -3.06 -0.61 10.26
N GLY A 36 -2.23 -0.64 11.30
CA GLY A 36 -2.53 -0.25 12.66
C GLY A 36 -3.51 -1.16 13.42
N PHE A 37 -4.00 -2.24 12.81
CA PHE A 37 -4.91 -3.19 13.46
C PHE A 37 -4.21 -4.31 14.22
N ILE A 38 -2.88 -4.39 14.16
CA ILE A 38 -2.06 -5.36 14.90
C ILE A 38 -1.21 -4.56 15.87
N TRP A 39 -1.72 -4.37 17.10
CA TRP A 39 -1.09 -3.45 18.05
C TRP A 39 -0.94 -4.01 19.47
N ASP A 40 -2.03 -4.48 20.07
CA ASP A 40 -2.07 -4.92 21.48
C ASP A 40 -2.35 -6.42 21.68
N GLY A 41 -2.68 -7.15 20.61
CA GLY A 41 -3.02 -8.58 20.66
C GLY A 41 -4.31 -8.91 21.42
N SER A 42 -5.10 -7.89 21.80
CA SER A 42 -6.29 -8.07 22.64
C SER A 42 -7.38 -8.92 21.96
N PRO A 43 -8.30 -9.52 22.74
CA PRO A 43 -9.46 -10.21 22.18
C PRO A 43 -10.33 -9.32 21.27
N LYS A 44 -10.35 -8.00 21.52
CA LYS A 44 -11.05 -7.02 20.70
C LYS A 44 -10.38 -6.88 19.34
N GLU A 45 -9.06 -6.73 19.32
CA GLU A 45 -8.24 -6.68 18.10
C GLU A 45 -8.41 -7.97 17.29
N GLN A 46 -8.26 -9.14 17.93
CA GLN A 46 -8.42 -10.44 17.27
C GLN A 46 -9.82 -10.63 16.64
N LYS A 47 -10.88 -10.12 17.27
CA LYS A 47 -12.22 -10.12 16.69
C LYS A 47 -12.30 -9.23 15.45
N LEU A 48 -11.60 -8.10 15.48
CA LEU A 48 -11.58 -7.14 14.37
C LEU A 48 -10.81 -7.71 13.17
N LEU A 49 -9.64 -8.29 13.40
CA LEU A 49 -8.85 -8.96 12.36
C LEU A 49 -9.65 -10.10 11.70
N LYS A 50 -10.34 -10.94 12.52
CA LYS A 50 -11.24 -11.97 12.00
C LYS A 50 -12.39 -11.40 11.17
N LYS A 51 -12.92 -10.23 11.54
CA LYS A 51 -13.99 -9.56 10.80
C LYS A 51 -13.48 -9.05 9.46
N ILE A 52 -12.28 -8.46 9.41
CA ILE A 52 -11.63 -8.02 8.17
C ILE A 52 -11.35 -9.24 7.27
N GLY A 53 -10.78 -10.31 7.82
CA GLY A 53 -10.48 -11.53 7.06
C GLY A 53 -11.69 -12.27 6.49
N LYS A 54 -12.92 -11.96 6.96
CA LYS A 54 -14.19 -12.49 6.43
C LYS A 54 -14.81 -11.65 5.31
N LEU A 55 -14.21 -10.53 4.95
CA LEU A 55 -14.70 -9.72 3.83
C LEU A 55 -14.70 -10.53 2.52
N PRO A 56 -15.60 -10.23 1.57
CA PRO A 56 -15.77 -11.02 0.35
C PRO A 56 -14.62 -10.87 -0.66
N TYR A 57 -13.63 -10.03 -0.38
CA TYR A 57 -12.44 -9.75 -1.19
C TYR A 57 -11.16 -9.89 -0.36
N ASN A 58 -10.01 -9.87 -1.00
CA ASN A 58 -8.73 -9.91 -0.31
C ASN A 58 -8.41 -8.53 0.27
N VAL A 59 -8.04 -8.48 1.54
CA VAL A 59 -7.48 -7.31 2.20
C VAL A 59 -6.00 -7.56 2.39
N LEU A 60 -5.19 -6.73 1.76
CA LEU A 60 -3.74 -6.85 1.71
C LEU A 60 -3.14 -5.55 2.26
N PHE A 61 -2.01 -5.64 2.92
CA PHE A 61 -1.29 -4.45 3.35
C PHE A 61 0.22 -4.68 3.28
N VAL A 62 0.96 -3.62 3.03
CA VAL A 62 2.38 -3.54 3.38
C VAL A 62 2.46 -2.88 4.75
N GLU A 63 3.45 -3.22 5.56
CA GLU A 63 3.64 -2.58 6.87
C GLU A 63 4.20 -1.16 6.71
N GLY A 64 3.89 -0.30 7.66
CA GLY A 64 4.46 1.03 7.84
C GLY A 64 5.21 1.15 9.16
N THR A 65 5.30 2.34 9.71
CA THR A 65 5.96 2.61 11.00
C THR A 65 5.02 2.42 12.21
N HIS A 66 3.70 2.44 11.99
CA HIS A 66 2.70 2.22 13.04
C HIS A 66 2.20 0.77 13.07
N GLU A 67 3.13 -0.18 13.26
CA GLU A 67 2.83 -1.60 13.42
C GLU A 67 3.57 -2.16 14.64
N ASN A 68 2.92 -3.07 15.37
CA ASN A 68 3.61 -3.87 16.37
C ASN A 68 4.30 -5.05 15.68
N TYR A 69 5.58 -4.92 15.39
CA TYR A 69 6.36 -5.93 14.68
C TYR A 69 6.50 -7.23 15.48
N ASP A 70 6.53 -7.16 16.83
CA ASP A 70 6.56 -8.36 17.68
C ASP A 70 5.31 -9.23 17.52
N LEU A 71 4.15 -8.61 17.36
CA LEU A 71 2.89 -9.32 17.10
C LEU A 71 2.75 -9.70 15.63
N LEU A 72 3.15 -8.84 14.71
CA LEU A 72 3.04 -9.08 13.28
C LEU A 72 3.87 -10.30 12.85
N GLU A 73 5.07 -10.45 13.39
CA GLU A 73 5.98 -11.53 13.05
C GLU A 73 5.58 -12.91 13.64
N GLN A 74 4.62 -12.97 14.54
CA GLN A 74 4.07 -14.23 15.06
C GLN A 74 3.13 -14.91 14.05
N TYR A 75 2.64 -14.19 13.04
CA TYR A 75 1.78 -14.78 12.02
C TYR A 75 2.58 -15.63 11.04
N GLU A 76 1.99 -16.75 10.63
CA GLU A 76 2.60 -17.72 9.73
C GLU A 76 2.91 -17.12 8.36
N ILE A 77 4.13 -17.36 7.90
CA ILE A 77 4.54 -17.05 6.52
C ILE A 77 4.01 -18.15 5.60
N THR A 78 3.27 -17.75 4.59
CA THR A 78 2.67 -18.63 3.59
C THR A 78 2.94 -18.08 2.19
N GLU A 79 2.99 -18.96 1.19
CA GLU A 79 2.97 -18.53 -0.20
C GLU A 79 1.55 -18.18 -0.64
N TRP A 80 1.40 -17.07 -1.36
CA TRP A 80 0.14 -16.66 -1.93
C TRP A 80 0.37 -15.81 -3.19
N CYS A 81 -0.28 -16.20 -4.30
CA CYS A 81 -0.19 -15.49 -5.57
C CYS A 81 1.24 -15.22 -6.07
N GLY A 82 2.17 -16.15 -5.82
CA GLY A 82 3.57 -16.10 -6.30
C GLY A 82 4.57 -15.48 -5.33
N GLY A 83 4.13 -14.90 -4.21
CA GLY A 83 5.03 -14.28 -3.22
C GLY A 83 4.76 -14.74 -1.78
N LYS A 84 5.72 -14.48 -0.90
CA LYS A 84 5.61 -14.72 0.55
C LYS A 84 4.65 -13.72 1.18
N THR A 85 3.74 -14.19 2.03
CA THR A 85 2.80 -13.35 2.81
C THR A 85 2.72 -13.83 4.24
N ARG A 86 2.40 -12.95 5.20
CA ARG A 86 1.93 -13.40 6.52
C ARG A 86 0.41 -13.54 6.50
N LEU A 87 -0.08 -14.71 6.85
CA LEU A 87 -1.51 -14.98 6.93
C LEU A 87 -2.08 -14.49 8.27
N ILE A 88 -2.72 -13.35 8.27
CA ILE A 88 -3.28 -12.77 9.50
C ILE A 88 -4.61 -13.44 9.87
N SER A 89 -5.57 -13.45 8.95
CA SER A 89 -6.86 -14.12 9.17
C SER A 89 -7.66 -14.23 7.86
N GLY A 90 -8.03 -15.41 7.46
CA GLY A 90 -8.89 -15.61 6.29
C GLY A 90 -8.33 -15.00 5.00
N ARG A 91 -8.91 -13.85 4.54
CA ARG A 91 -8.44 -13.11 3.36
C ARG A 91 -7.61 -11.87 3.70
N LEU A 92 -7.21 -11.70 4.96
CA LEU A 92 -6.34 -10.63 5.42
C LEU A 92 -4.89 -11.14 5.45
N ARG A 93 -4.00 -10.47 4.71
CA ARG A 93 -2.59 -10.83 4.59
C ARG A 93 -1.70 -9.59 4.59
N GLN A 94 -0.53 -9.71 5.19
CA GLN A 94 0.58 -8.81 4.92
C GLN A 94 1.29 -9.28 3.64
N LEU A 95 1.55 -8.37 2.73
CA LEU A 95 2.47 -8.54 1.61
C LEU A 95 3.88 -8.27 2.11
N MET A 96 4.77 -9.26 2.02
CA MET A 96 6.13 -9.12 2.55
C MET A 96 7.00 -8.27 1.62
N ARG A 97 8.04 -7.69 2.18
CA ARG A 97 8.98 -6.81 1.48
C ARG A 97 9.63 -7.50 0.29
N GLY A 98 9.75 -6.76 -0.80
CA GLY A 98 10.47 -7.23 -2.00
C GLY A 98 9.79 -8.35 -2.77
N GLN A 99 8.55 -8.71 -2.46
CA GLN A 99 7.87 -9.81 -3.11
C GLN A 99 7.04 -9.35 -4.31
N LEU A 100 6.85 -10.27 -5.27
CA LEU A 100 6.00 -10.11 -6.44
C LEU A 100 4.74 -10.97 -6.31
N TYR A 101 3.60 -10.41 -6.72
CA TYR A 101 2.31 -11.08 -6.62
C TYR A 101 1.51 -10.95 -7.92
N GLU A 102 0.84 -12.04 -8.32
CA GLU A 102 -0.15 -12.05 -9.40
C GLU A 102 -1.55 -11.84 -8.81
N ILE A 103 -2.02 -10.59 -8.73
CA ILE A 103 -3.30 -10.21 -8.15
C ILE A 103 -4.26 -9.71 -9.23
N ALA A 104 -5.41 -10.34 -9.41
CA ALA A 104 -6.42 -9.95 -10.40
C ALA A 104 -5.82 -9.73 -11.81
N GLU A 105 -4.96 -10.65 -12.24
CA GLU A 105 -4.26 -10.64 -13.55
C GLU A 105 -3.29 -9.45 -13.71
N LYS A 106 -2.72 -8.99 -12.59
CA LYS A 106 -1.74 -7.90 -12.55
C LYS A 106 -0.55 -8.29 -11.69
N THR A 107 0.64 -7.97 -12.16
CA THR A 107 1.87 -8.13 -11.38
C THR A 107 2.03 -6.93 -10.45
N VAL A 108 2.12 -7.22 -9.15
CA VAL A 108 2.27 -6.21 -8.09
C VAL A 108 3.57 -6.45 -7.34
N PHE A 109 4.46 -5.48 -7.34
CA PHE A 109 5.62 -5.46 -6.45
C PHE A 109 5.24 -4.75 -5.16
N ALA A 110 5.53 -5.35 -4.01
CA ALA A 110 5.21 -4.81 -2.70
C ALA A 110 6.47 -4.60 -1.86
N PHE A 111 6.59 -3.42 -1.22
CA PHE A 111 7.69 -3.13 -0.32
C PHE A 111 7.22 -2.24 0.84
N GLY A 112 7.07 -2.84 2.01
CA GLY A 112 6.71 -2.14 3.25
C GLY A 112 7.93 -1.65 4.02
N GLY A 113 7.66 -1.20 5.24
CA GLY A 113 8.65 -0.62 6.13
C GLY A 113 8.89 0.85 5.86
N GLY A 114 9.47 1.50 6.84
CA GLY A 114 9.73 2.92 6.83
C GLY A 114 10.80 3.29 7.84
N GLN A 115 11.03 4.56 7.97
CA GLN A 115 11.87 5.12 9.02
C GLN A 115 11.08 6.19 9.77
N THR A 116 10.97 6.02 11.08
CA THR A 116 10.42 7.05 11.97
C THR A 116 11.43 8.17 12.14
N ASP A 117 11.01 9.41 11.88
CA ASP A 117 11.91 10.56 11.86
C ASP A 117 12.35 11.00 13.27
N ASP A 118 11.47 10.90 14.25
CA ASP A 118 11.72 11.34 15.64
C ASP A 118 11.52 10.19 16.62
N ILE A 119 12.60 9.50 16.95
CA ILE A 119 12.61 8.35 17.86
C ILE A 119 12.92 8.71 19.33
N TYR A 120 13.21 9.99 19.64
CA TYR A 120 13.70 10.37 20.98
C TYR A 120 12.68 10.14 22.08
N GLU A 121 11.38 10.20 21.78
CA GLU A 121 10.29 9.94 22.72
C GLU A 121 9.72 8.52 22.61
N LEU A 122 10.32 7.68 21.77
CA LEU A 122 9.85 6.34 21.48
C LEU A 122 10.66 5.29 22.25
N THR A 123 10.02 4.15 22.50
CA THR A 123 10.61 3.03 23.23
C THR A 123 10.56 1.78 22.37
N GLU A 124 11.74 1.21 22.09
CA GLU A 124 11.89 -0.05 21.35
C GLU A 124 11.08 -1.16 22.00
N GLY A 125 10.30 -1.89 21.19
CA GLY A 125 9.45 -2.99 21.65
C GLY A 125 8.15 -2.55 22.34
N SER A 126 7.81 -1.26 22.33
CA SER A 126 6.60 -0.70 22.92
C SER A 126 5.76 0.11 21.95
N ASN A 127 6.34 1.13 21.38
CA ASN A 127 5.68 2.02 20.41
C ASN A 127 6.54 2.33 19.18
N TRP A 128 7.71 1.70 19.10
CA TRP A 128 8.64 1.74 17.98
C TRP A 128 9.42 0.43 17.89
N TRP A 129 9.80 0.02 16.69
CA TRP A 129 10.62 -1.16 16.43
C TRP A 129 11.63 -0.86 15.34
N GLN A 130 12.92 -1.09 15.62
CA GLN A 130 13.96 -0.90 14.61
C GLN A 130 13.72 -1.74 13.34
N ARG A 131 12.98 -2.84 13.46
CA ARG A 131 12.57 -3.70 12.34
C ARG A 131 11.61 -3.05 11.35
N GLU A 132 11.12 -1.83 11.63
CA GLU A 132 10.42 -1.01 10.63
C GLU A 132 11.37 -0.69 9.46
N ILE A 133 12.68 -0.58 9.72
CA ILE A 133 13.72 -0.34 8.72
C ILE A 133 14.05 -1.69 8.06
N PRO A 134 13.93 -1.82 6.73
CA PRO A 134 14.30 -3.03 6.01
C PRO A 134 15.78 -3.38 6.18
N SER A 135 16.07 -4.68 6.26
CA SER A 135 17.45 -5.17 6.25
C SER A 135 18.05 -5.15 4.84
N ASP A 136 19.37 -5.22 4.76
CA ASP A 136 20.11 -5.29 3.48
C ASP A 136 19.70 -6.54 2.67
N GLU A 137 19.38 -7.65 3.34
CA GLU A 137 18.91 -8.87 2.69
C GLU A 137 17.52 -8.67 2.08
N GLU A 138 16.60 -7.98 2.77
CA GLU A 138 15.27 -7.66 2.24
C GLU A 138 15.36 -6.70 1.04
N LEU A 139 16.25 -5.73 1.08
CA LEU A 139 16.54 -4.82 -0.04
C LEU A 139 17.08 -5.59 -1.25
N ALA A 140 18.06 -6.47 -1.02
CA ALA A 140 18.65 -7.30 -2.07
C ALA A 140 17.62 -8.27 -2.67
N GLU A 141 16.83 -8.98 -1.84
CA GLU A 141 15.77 -9.90 -2.31
C GLU A 141 14.77 -9.15 -3.21
N GLY A 142 14.42 -7.91 -2.87
CA GLY A 142 13.51 -7.08 -3.66
C GLY A 142 14.07 -6.77 -5.05
N MET A 143 15.34 -6.37 -5.14
CA MET A 143 16.00 -6.12 -6.42
C MET A 143 16.11 -7.39 -7.27
N GLU A 144 16.53 -8.51 -6.69
CA GLU A 144 16.62 -9.79 -7.40
C GLU A 144 15.26 -10.27 -7.94
N ASN A 145 14.19 -10.06 -7.17
CA ASN A 145 12.84 -10.40 -7.60
C ASN A 145 12.41 -9.56 -8.80
N LEU A 146 12.70 -8.26 -8.80
CA LEU A 146 12.42 -7.38 -9.94
C LEU A 146 13.25 -7.77 -11.16
N GLU A 147 14.53 -8.07 -11.01
CA GLU A 147 15.40 -8.54 -12.09
C GLU A 147 14.88 -9.85 -12.70
N ARG A 148 14.46 -10.81 -11.88
CA ARG A 148 13.83 -12.06 -12.35
C ARG A 148 12.53 -11.83 -13.12
N ALA A 149 11.80 -10.77 -12.81
CA ALA A 149 10.60 -10.34 -13.56
C ALA A 149 10.93 -9.49 -14.81
N GLY A 150 12.21 -9.36 -15.16
CA GLY A 150 12.64 -8.53 -16.29
C GLY A 150 12.47 -7.03 -16.04
N ASN A 151 12.49 -6.60 -14.78
CA ASN A 151 12.30 -5.22 -14.34
C ASN A 151 11.02 -4.58 -14.90
N SER A 152 9.92 -5.34 -14.96
CA SER A 152 8.65 -4.84 -15.46
C SER A 152 7.48 -5.40 -14.65
N VAL A 153 6.66 -4.51 -14.10
CA VAL A 153 5.49 -4.85 -13.29
C VAL A 153 4.29 -3.95 -13.63
N ASP A 154 3.08 -4.38 -13.32
CA ASP A 154 1.92 -3.49 -13.50
C ASP A 154 1.91 -2.39 -12.43
N PHE A 155 2.08 -2.77 -11.15
CA PHE A 155 1.98 -1.84 -10.04
C PHE A 155 3.09 -2.04 -9.02
N ILE A 156 3.51 -0.92 -8.42
CA ILE A 156 4.38 -0.89 -7.25
C ILE A 156 3.57 -0.32 -6.08
N VAL A 157 3.63 -0.98 -4.93
CA VAL A 157 2.95 -0.59 -3.69
C VAL A 157 3.98 -0.51 -2.58
N THR A 158 4.15 0.67 -2.00
CA THR A 158 5.11 0.92 -0.92
C THR A 158 4.46 1.71 0.22
N TYR A 159 5.09 1.73 1.38
CA TYR A 159 4.76 2.70 2.42
C TYR A 159 5.50 4.02 2.18
N GLU A 160 6.82 3.97 2.10
CA GLU A 160 7.64 5.13 1.77
C GLU A 160 7.53 5.51 0.29
N PRO A 161 7.62 6.80 -0.05
CA PRO A 161 7.82 7.24 -1.43
C PRO A 161 9.28 7.10 -1.86
N PRO A 162 9.58 7.04 -3.18
CA PRO A 162 10.91 7.34 -3.69
C PRO A 162 11.35 8.76 -3.30
N SER A 163 12.65 8.99 -3.04
CA SER A 163 13.15 10.28 -2.55
C SER A 163 12.75 11.46 -3.44
N ARG A 164 12.76 11.29 -4.76
CA ARG A 164 12.30 12.33 -5.70
C ARG A 164 10.83 12.71 -5.52
N MET A 165 9.98 11.74 -5.14
CA MET A 165 8.56 12.01 -4.88
C MET A 165 8.38 12.67 -3.52
N GLN A 166 9.16 12.27 -2.52
CA GLN A 166 9.16 12.92 -1.23
C GLN A 166 9.55 14.40 -1.36
N GLU A 167 10.69 14.69 -1.98
CA GLU A 167 11.16 16.06 -2.22
C GLU A 167 10.10 16.90 -2.95
N PHE A 168 9.53 16.36 -4.02
CA PHE A 168 8.48 17.04 -4.80
C PHE A 168 7.22 17.37 -3.97
N LEU A 169 6.84 16.49 -3.04
CA LEU A 169 5.60 16.64 -2.28
C LEU A 169 5.77 17.46 -1.01
N THR A 170 6.93 17.38 -0.35
CA THR A 170 7.21 18.03 0.93
C THR A 170 8.04 19.31 0.81
N GLY A 171 8.64 19.54 -0.36
CA GLY A 171 9.50 20.71 -0.59
C GLY A 171 10.91 20.58 -0.04
N GLY A 172 11.31 19.38 0.40
CA GLY A 172 12.65 19.09 0.91
C GLY A 172 12.66 17.96 1.94
N GLY A 173 13.80 17.77 2.60
CA GLY A 173 14.09 16.71 3.55
C GLY A 173 15.25 15.84 3.07
N GLU A 174 16.07 15.36 4.00
CA GLU A 174 17.10 14.39 3.66
C GLU A 174 16.45 13.03 3.38
N PRO A 175 16.74 12.38 2.23
CA PRO A 175 16.21 11.06 1.94
C PRO A 175 16.83 10.05 2.89
N ASN A 176 16.01 9.17 3.45
CA ASN A 176 16.48 8.03 4.20
C ASN A 176 16.97 6.90 3.27
N HIS A 177 17.51 5.84 3.87
CA HIS A 177 18.03 4.69 3.12
C HIS A 177 16.96 4.02 2.23
N ILE A 178 15.73 3.93 2.73
CA ILE A 178 14.62 3.32 2.00
C ILE A 178 14.21 4.17 0.81
N ASN A 179 14.11 5.49 0.99
CA ASN A 179 13.78 6.40 -0.12
C ASN A 179 14.83 6.30 -1.25
N THR A 180 16.10 6.13 -0.89
CA THR A 180 17.20 5.97 -1.85
C THR A 180 17.09 4.64 -2.60
N TYR A 181 16.82 3.54 -1.90
CA TYR A 181 16.55 2.24 -2.50
C TYR A 181 15.36 2.28 -3.46
N LEU A 182 14.27 2.92 -3.06
CA LEU A 182 13.09 3.08 -3.90
C LEU A 182 13.37 3.93 -5.15
N ASN A 183 14.34 4.84 -5.09
CA ASN A 183 14.81 5.55 -6.28
C ASN A 183 15.56 4.63 -7.25
N GLU A 184 16.34 3.67 -6.77
CA GLU A 184 16.96 2.67 -7.66
C GLU A 184 15.90 1.85 -8.40
N ILE A 185 14.83 1.43 -7.69
CA ILE A 185 13.70 0.73 -8.32
C ILE A 185 13.06 1.63 -9.38
N TYR A 186 12.87 2.91 -9.07
CA TYR A 186 12.33 3.88 -10.03
C TYR A 186 13.14 3.94 -11.33
N ASP A 187 14.46 3.97 -11.20
CA ASP A 187 15.35 4.14 -12.36
C ASP A 187 15.50 2.84 -13.19
N LYS A 188 15.27 1.68 -12.58
CA LYS A 188 15.50 0.36 -13.21
C LYS A 188 14.23 -0.36 -13.65
N THR A 189 13.04 0.04 -13.19
CA THR A 189 11.81 -0.75 -13.35
C THR A 189 10.75 -0.02 -14.15
N ASP A 190 10.20 -0.70 -15.15
CA ASP A 190 9.01 -0.24 -15.86
C ASP A 190 7.74 -0.62 -15.09
N PHE A 191 6.84 0.35 -14.89
CA PHE A 191 5.58 0.13 -14.17
C PHE A 191 4.47 1.07 -14.68
N LYS A 192 3.21 0.67 -14.47
CA LYS A 192 2.02 1.44 -14.88
C LYS A 192 1.50 2.37 -13.80
N GLY A 193 1.71 2.02 -12.53
CA GLY A 193 1.31 2.85 -11.38
C GLY A 193 2.16 2.53 -10.15
N TRP A 194 2.51 3.57 -9.39
CA TRP A 194 3.18 3.45 -8.10
C TRP A 194 2.35 4.14 -7.03
N PHE A 195 2.01 3.42 -5.98
CA PHE A 195 1.16 3.87 -4.88
C PHE A 195 1.94 3.82 -3.57
N PHE A 196 1.90 4.90 -2.80
CA PHE A 196 2.61 5.00 -1.53
C PHE A 196 1.80 5.79 -0.49
N GLY A 197 1.96 5.42 0.80
CA GLY A 197 1.33 6.05 1.95
C GLY A 197 2.18 7.12 2.60
N LYS A 198 2.37 7.03 3.90
CA LYS A 198 3.21 7.83 4.82
C LYS A 198 2.90 9.33 4.88
N LEU A 199 2.70 9.98 3.75
CA LEU A 199 2.61 11.46 3.70
C LEU A 199 1.21 11.99 4.04
N HIS A 200 0.24 11.13 4.33
CA HIS A 200 -1.15 11.50 4.59
C HIS A 200 -1.76 12.42 3.52
N LEU A 201 -1.44 12.15 2.26
CA LEU A 201 -1.89 12.92 1.10
C LEU A 201 -2.68 12.05 0.13
N ASN A 202 -3.75 12.60 -0.46
CA ASN A 202 -4.39 12.03 -1.63
C ASN A 202 -4.03 12.86 -2.85
N LYS A 203 -3.00 12.46 -3.60
CA LYS A 203 -2.52 13.24 -4.73
C LYS A 203 -2.03 12.34 -5.88
N LEU A 204 -2.59 12.57 -7.06
CA LEU A 204 -2.02 12.04 -8.29
C LEU A 204 -0.85 12.92 -8.74
N ILE A 205 0.30 12.32 -8.94
CA ILE A 205 1.48 12.94 -9.55
C ILE A 205 1.64 12.31 -10.94
N PRO A 206 1.24 13.03 -12.01
CA PRO A 206 1.30 12.49 -13.35
C PRO A 206 2.73 12.07 -13.77
N PRO A 207 2.88 11.03 -14.58
CA PRO A 207 1.78 10.28 -15.21
C PRO A 207 1.27 9.09 -14.38
N LYS A 208 2.01 8.60 -13.34
CA LYS A 208 1.78 7.26 -12.78
C LYS A 208 2.00 7.12 -11.26
N TYR A 209 2.22 8.20 -10.51
CA TYR A 209 2.43 8.15 -9.06
C TYR A 209 1.20 8.61 -8.29
N HIS A 210 0.92 7.94 -7.19
CA HIS A 210 -0.22 8.21 -6.33
C HIS A 210 0.22 8.20 -4.86
N ALA A 211 0.26 9.37 -4.24
CA ALA A 211 0.22 9.45 -2.79
C ALA A 211 -1.21 9.13 -2.35
N VAL A 212 -1.36 8.17 -1.44
CA VAL A 212 -2.67 7.70 -0.97
C VAL A 212 -2.77 7.81 0.55
N TYR A 213 -3.93 8.20 1.02
CA TYR A 213 -4.24 8.31 2.44
C TYR A 213 -5.62 7.74 2.75
N ASP A 214 -6.63 8.58 2.98
CA ASP A 214 -7.99 8.19 3.36
C ASP A 214 -8.91 7.89 2.16
N GLY A 215 -8.50 8.28 0.96
CA GLY A 215 -9.18 7.96 -0.29
C GLY A 215 -9.02 6.49 -0.70
N ILE A 216 -9.98 5.98 -1.46
CA ILE A 216 -9.88 4.68 -2.12
C ILE A 216 -9.88 4.90 -3.63
N ILE A 217 -8.84 4.43 -4.31
CA ILE A 217 -8.68 4.58 -5.75
C ILE A 217 -8.56 3.22 -6.44
N ALA A 218 -8.99 3.12 -7.69
CA ALA A 218 -8.73 1.93 -8.50
C ALA A 218 -7.30 2.00 -9.04
N ALA A 219 -6.53 0.92 -8.91
CA ALA A 219 -5.16 0.87 -9.42
C ALA A 219 -5.12 1.00 -10.95
N ASP A 220 -6.07 0.38 -11.65
CA ASP A 220 -6.21 0.51 -13.11
C ASP A 220 -7.15 1.68 -13.44
N THR A 221 -6.57 2.86 -13.65
CA THR A 221 -7.32 4.08 -14.02
C THR A 221 -7.61 4.17 -15.52
N THR A 222 -7.08 3.29 -16.35
CA THR A 222 -7.23 3.35 -17.81
C THR A 222 -8.68 3.12 -18.27
N LYS A 223 -9.58 2.66 -17.37
CA LYS A 223 -11.00 2.39 -17.65
C LYS A 223 -11.98 3.48 -17.19
N ILE A 224 -11.52 4.66 -16.76
CA ILE A 224 -12.44 5.77 -16.49
C ILE A 224 -12.93 6.29 -17.84
N LYS A 225 -14.07 5.78 -18.32
CA LYS A 225 -14.80 6.35 -19.47
C LYS A 225 -15.00 7.84 -19.19
N LYS A 226 -14.42 8.70 -20.04
CA LYS A 226 -14.73 10.13 -20.07
C LYS A 226 -16.26 10.28 -20.13
N LYS A 227 -16.89 10.77 -19.07
CA LYS A 227 -18.27 11.24 -19.16
C LYS A 227 -18.30 12.32 -20.24
N LYS A 228 -19.10 12.10 -21.29
CA LYS A 228 -19.35 13.13 -22.29
C LYS A 228 -19.85 14.39 -21.55
N PRO A 229 -19.36 15.59 -21.92
CA PRO A 229 -19.91 16.82 -21.38
C PRO A 229 -21.40 16.89 -21.72
N THR A 230 -22.25 17.07 -20.73
CA THR A 230 -23.67 17.39 -20.89
C THR A 230 -23.76 18.67 -21.68
N LYS A 231 -24.42 18.62 -22.86
CA LYS A 231 -24.75 19.82 -23.63
C LYS A 231 -25.57 20.74 -22.74
N SER A 232 -25.07 21.92 -22.49
CA SER A 232 -25.85 23.03 -21.95
C SER A 232 -26.96 23.38 -22.95
N THR A 233 -28.21 23.26 -22.53
CA THR A 233 -29.38 23.77 -23.26
C THR A 233 -29.30 25.30 -23.20
N GLU A 234 -28.96 25.90 -24.31
CA GLU A 234 -29.19 27.34 -24.49
C GLU A 234 -30.70 27.62 -24.47
N SER A 235 -31.13 28.34 -23.46
CA SER A 235 -32.44 28.96 -23.44
C SER A 235 -32.50 30.06 -24.49
N LYS A 236 -33.31 29.84 -25.54
CA LYS A 236 -33.74 30.95 -26.43
C LYS A 236 -34.65 31.85 -25.63
N GLU A 237 -34.23 33.06 -25.36
CA GLU A 237 -35.11 34.19 -25.12
C GLU A 237 -35.70 34.64 -26.47
N GLU A 238 -37.01 34.49 -26.63
CA GLU A 238 -37.81 35.18 -27.63
C GLU A 238 -38.35 36.49 -27.03
N ASN A 239 -38.27 37.52 -27.83
CA ASN A 239 -38.75 38.88 -27.60
C ASN A 239 -40.16 39.02 -27.00
#